data_746d61630e668e0a129082e6cacc2a21
#
_entry.id   746d61630e668e0a129082e6cacc2a21
#
_cell.length_a   1.000
_cell.length_b   1.000
_cell.length_c   1.000
_cell.angle_alpha   90.00
_cell.angle_beta   90.00
_cell.angle_gamma   90.00
#
_symmetry.space_group_name_H-M   'P 1'
#
loop_
_entity.id
_entity.type
_entity.pdbx_description
1 polymer ?
#
loop_
_entity_poly.entity_id
_entity_poly.type
_entity_poly.pdbx_seq_one_letter_code
_entity_poly.pdbx_strand_id
1 'polypeptide(L)'
;MPLHLLIPLLLQHLRSSRLSIAAYMTQPSQTPRILLLVVSLTSLCLSLSFSTASPQTDHRYNVGDPVPLFVNKVGPLNNPSETYEYFDLPFCRPDYLVKKKESLGEVLNGDRLTNALYDLKFREDKTGEILCHKELKGDEIARFRDAITNEYYFQMYFDDLPLWGFIGKVEEESWALDGKGPKYYLFKHVQFNAFYNGNEVIEIRAFSDPNHVVDITEDVETNVKFTYSVFWNATTTLFENRMDKYSRVHWQIHWFSFINSVVLIVLLMGLLIVLFMRHLKNDLIKFASGDEEEDNEVGWKYIHSDVFRCPSQMLLFCAILGTGTQLLTLVSFLFALAFLGILYPYSRGALCTSLVVIYTLTSTVSGYSSASFYSQFSETGWERSVLLSGVLYLGPLFFTVSILNTIAIFYGATAALPFGTIVVIFLVFTVVNIPLLAFGGVIGHRSRSRFEAPSVTKKFPREIPPSAWYRKTTGQMFLGGLLPFSAIILELHNFYASLWGYKIFTLSSILFVTFIILIILIAMLSVGLTYIQLTVEDHEWWWRSVLRGGSTALFMFGYCFCFYAKSNMRGFLQLSFFFGYNACICYAFFLMLATISFRASLVFVRHIYRAVKNE
;
A
#
# COMPACT_ATOMS: atom_id res chain seq x y z
N MET A 1 -25.60 -15.79 -18.62
CA MET A 1 -25.71 -16.59 -17.37
C MET A 1 -25.85 -15.61 -16.23
N PRO A 2 -26.92 -15.63 -15.43
CA PRO A 2 -27.16 -14.59 -14.44
C PRO A 2 -26.18 -14.73 -13.27
N LEU A 3 -25.82 -13.59 -12.68
CA LEU A 3 -24.95 -13.44 -11.49
C LEU A 3 -25.32 -14.39 -10.33
N HIS A 4 -26.57 -14.87 -10.29
CA HIS A 4 -27.10 -15.86 -9.34
C HIS A 4 -26.41 -17.23 -9.35
N LEU A 5 -25.62 -17.57 -10.37
CA LEU A 5 -24.91 -18.85 -10.42
C LEU A 5 -23.43 -18.76 -9.97
N LEU A 6 -22.85 -17.56 -9.99
CA LEU A 6 -21.47 -17.34 -9.54
C LEU A 6 -21.36 -17.27 -8.00
N ILE A 7 -22.35 -16.69 -7.35
CA ILE A 7 -22.38 -16.56 -5.89
C ILE A 7 -22.57 -17.92 -5.19
N PRO A 8 -23.47 -18.82 -5.62
CA PRO A 8 -23.61 -20.14 -5.01
C PRO A 8 -22.36 -21.02 -5.20
N LEU A 9 -21.70 -20.92 -6.36
CA LEU A 9 -20.46 -21.69 -6.62
C LEU A 9 -19.30 -21.25 -5.74
N LEU A 10 -19.15 -19.95 -5.50
CA LEU A 10 -18.18 -19.40 -4.53
C LEU A 10 -18.52 -19.82 -3.09
N LEU A 11 -19.78 -19.78 -2.72
CA LEU A 11 -20.25 -20.21 -1.40
C LEU A 11 -20.13 -21.73 -1.20
N GLN A 12 -20.36 -22.52 -2.25
CA GLN A 12 -20.22 -23.99 -2.18
C GLN A 12 -18.75 -24.41 -2.07
N HIS A 13 -17.83 -23.68 -2.71
CA HIS A 13 -16.39 -23.93 -2.59
C HIS A 13 -15.86 -23.53 -1.20
N LEU A 14 -16.40 -22.43 -0.61
CA LEU A 14 -16.10 -22.03 0.77
C LEU A 14 -16.70 -23.01 1.80
N ARG A 15 -17.84 -23.65 1.50
CA ARG A 15 -18.45 -24.66 2.37
C ARG A 15 -17.72 -26.01 2.29
N SER A 16 -17.28 -26.41 1.11
CA SER A 16 -16.45 -27.63 0.89
C SER A 16 -15.10 -27.53 1.60
N SER A 17 -14.44 -26.36 1.55
CA SER A 17 -13.18 -26.15 2.28
C SER A 17 -13.37 -26.13 3.80
N ARG A 18 -14.48 -25.63 4.33
CA ARG A 18 -14.79 -25.70 5.78
C ARG A 18 -15.03 -27.12 6.29
N LEU A 19 -15.70 -27.96 5.52
CA LEU A 19 -15.92 -29.38 5.86
C LEU A 19 -14.62 -30.18 5.81
N SER A 20 -13.71 -29.88 4.89
CA SER A 20 -12.38 -30.49 4.79
C SER A 20 -11.49 -30.11 5.98
N ILE A 21 -11.53 -28.87 6.43
CA ILE A 21 -10.75 -28.40 7.60
C ILE A 21 -11.26 -29.05 8.90
N ALA A 22 -12.57 -29.19 9.07
CA ALA A 22 -13.16 -29.81 10.25
C ALA A 22 -12.89 -31.34 10.33
N ALA A 23 -12.89 -32.05 9.21
CA ALA A 23 -12.58 -33.49 9.15
C ALA A 23 -11.10 -33.80 9.39
N TYR A 24 -10.19 -32.82 9.17
CA TYR A 24 -8.74 -33.00 9.35
C TYR A 24 -8.25 -32.75 10.79
N MET A 25 -9.09 -32.14 11.65
CA MET A 25 -8.74 -31.91 13.06
C MET A 25 -8.83 -33.16 13.96
N THR A 26 -9.22 -34.32 13.43
CA THR A 26 -9.48 -35.53 14.23
C THR A 26 -8.36 -36.59 14.21
N GLN A 27 -7.18 -36.34 13.63
CA GLN A 27 -6.06 -37.28 13.75
C GLN A 27 -5.03 -36.85 14.82
N PRO A 28 -4.80 -37.70 15.85
CA PRO A 28 -3.94 -37.32 16.97
C PRO A 28 -2.49 -37.73 16.67
N SER A 29 -1.59 -36.81 16.34
CA SER A 29 -0.18 -37.10 16.65
C SER A 29 0.89 -36.04 16.38
N GLN A 30 0.67 -34.86 15.95
CA GLN A 30 1.73 -33.81 16.01
C GLN A 30 1.15 -32.40 15.83
N THR A 31 -0.08 -32.28 15.39
CA THR A 31 -0.80 -31.03 15.16
C THR A 31 -0.89 -30.10 16.38
N PRO A 32 -1.10 -30.56 17.63
CA PRO A 32 -1.24 -29.65 18.76
C PRO A 32 0.07 -28.94 19.12
N ARG A 33 1.22 -29.56 18.95
CA ARG A 33 2.53 -28.93 19.24
C ARG A 33 2.87 -27.85 18.24
N ILE A 34 2.61 -28.08 16.96
CA ILE A 34 2.84 -27.11 15.89
C ILE A 34 1.85 -25.96 15.99
N LEU A 35 0.58 -26.23 16.30
CA LEU A 35 -0.44 -25.21 16.54
C LEU A 35 -0.09 -24.34 17.75
N LEU A 36 0.36 -24.95 18.86
CA LEU A 36 0.86 -24.24 20.05
C LEU A 36 2.09 -23.38 19.72
N LEU A 37 2.99 -23.85 18.89
CA LEU A 37 4.18 -23.12 18.48
C LEU A 37 3.79 -21.93 17.58
N VAL A 38 2.85 -22.11 16.67
CA VAL A 38 2.30 -21.03 15.84
C VAL A 38 1.56 -20.00 16.71
N VAL A 39 0.72 -20.44 17.65
CA VAL A 39 0.00 -19.55 18.57
C VAL A 39 0.97 -18.83 19.50
N SER A 40 2.04 -19.47 19.97
CA SER A 40 3.06 -18.82 20.78
C SER A 40 3.89 -17.82 19.99
N LEU A 41 4.24 -18.12 18.73
CA LEU A 41 4.96 -17.21 17.84
C LEU A 41 4.08 -16.01 17.42
N THR A 42 2.80 -16.24 17.13
CA THR A 42 1.87 -15.15 16.83
C THR A 42 1.61 -14.26 18.05
N SER A 43 1.48 -14.88 19.25
CA SER A 43 1.38 -14.17 20.52
C SER A 43 2.65 -13.37 20.81
N LEU A 44 3.84 -13.93 20.54
CA LEU A 44 5.12 -13.24 20.68
C LEU A 44 5.22 -12.07 19.69
N CYS A 45 4.82 -12.24 18.45
CA CYS A 45 4.78 -11.18 17.44
C CYS A 45 3.83 -10.05 17.85
N LEU A 46 2.63 -10.41 18.31
CA LEU A 46 1.65 -9.46 18.84
C LEU A 46 2.20 -8.75 20.10
N SER A 47 2.78 -9.48 21.04
CA SER A 47 3.35 -8.88 22.25
C SER A 47 4.53 -7.96 21.96
N LEU A 48 5.42 -8.31 21.02
CA LEU A 48 6.50 -7.44 20.55
C LEU A 48 5.97 -6.18 19.86
N SER A 49 4.88 -6.29 19.11
CA SER A 49 4.24 -5.15 18.43
C SER A 49 3.48 -4.24 19.41
N PHE A 50 2.84 -4.80 20.44
CA PHE A 50 2.09 -4.04 21.45
C PHE A 50 2.95 -3.60 22.66
N SER A 51 4.03 -4.32 22.96
CA SER A 51 4.93 -3.98 24.10
C SER A 51 5.74 -2.70 23.89
N THR A 52 5.70 -2.14 22.68
CA THR A 52 6.31 -0.84 22.36
C THR A 52 5.31 0.32 22.41
N ALA A 53 4.03 0.06 22.73
CA ALA A 53 3.12 1.13 23.06
C ALA A 53 3.67 1.88 24.27
N SER A 54 3.93 3.18 24.11
CA SER A 54 4.29 4.06 25.22
C SER A 54 3.25 3.89 26.35
N PRO A 55 3.63 3.99 27.62
CA PRO A 55 2.66 3.97 28.70
C PRO A 55 1.59 4.99 28.34
N GLN A 56 0.33 4.53 28.24
CA GLN A 56 -0.81 5.40 28.01
C GLN A 56 -0.75 6.49 29.07
N THR A 57 -0.40 7.70 28.67
CA THR A 57 -0.70 8.88 29.46
C THR A 57 -2.23 8.89 29.56
N ASP A 58 -2.76 9.08 30.73
CA ASP A 58 -4.22 9.05 31.00
C ASP A 58 -4.95 10.21 30.27
N HIS A 59 -4.20 11.01 29.49
CA HIS A 59 -4.67 12.19 28.72
C HIS A 59 -5.53 13.15 29.54
N ARG A 60 -5.48 13.04 30.87
CA ARG A 60 -6.20 13.88 31.83
C ARG A 60 -5.22 14.75 32.59
N TYR A 61 -5.49 16.03 32.59
CA TYR A 61 -4.61 17.03 33.18
C TYR A 61 -5.39 17.88 34.17
N ASN A 62 -4.73 18.22 35.30
CA ASN A 62 -5.22 19.26 36.18
C ASN A 62 -4.71 20.62 35.71
N VAL A 63 -5.36 21.69 36.15
CA VAL A 63 -4.92 23.05 35.83
C VAL A 63 -3.48 23.27 36.29
N GLY A 64 -2.59 23.70 35.39
CA GLY A 64 -1.17 23.89 35.66
C GLY A 64 -0.27 22.67 35.40
N ASP A 65 -0.84 21.49 35.11
CA ASP A 65 -0.04 20.32 34.75
C ASP A 65 0.66 20.52 33.41
N PRO A 66 1.95 20.11 33.26
CA PRO A 66 2.65 20.21 31.99
C PRO A 66 2.09 19.20 30.98
N VAL A 67 1.66 19.69 29.81
CA VAL A 67 1.21 18.83 28.70
C VAL A 67 2.40 18.56 27.77
N PRO A 68 2.69 17.29 27.45
CA PRO A 68 3.89 16.95 26.68
C PRO A 68 3.80 17.46 25.23
N LEU A 69 4.80 18.24 24.81
CA LEU A 69 5.05 18.66 23.45
C LEU A 69 6.36 18.09 22.97
N PHE A 70 6.31 17.38 21.83
CA PHE A 70 7.48 16.84 21.17
C PHE A 70 7.64 17.45 19.79
N VAL A 71 8.84 17.86 19.45
CA VAL A 71 9.21 18.22 18.09
C VAL A 71 9.58 16.96 17.32
N ASN A 72 9.25 16.91 16.04
CA ASN A 72 9.47 15.73 15.22
C ASN A 72 10.43 16.06 14.06
N LYS A 73 9.92 16.51 12.95
CA LYS A 73 10.66 16.67 11.70
C LYS A 73 10.35 17.98 11.00
N VAL A 74 11.28 18.40 10.14
CA VAL A 74 11.14 19.54 9.23
C VAL A 74 11.42 19.06 7.81
N GLY A 75 10.81 19.69 6.83
CA GLY A 75 11.06 19.38 5.43
C GLY A 75 10.21 20.22 4.47
N PRO A 76 10.53 20.15 3.18
CA PRO A 76 9.80 20.87 2.14
C PRO A 76 8.39 20.31 1.94
N LEU A 77 7.40 21.18 1.78
CA LEU A 77 6.00 20.79 1.60
C LEU A 77 5.78 19.93 0.34
N ASN A 78 6.53 20.22 -0.73
CA ASN A 78 6.38 19.53 -2.01
C ASN A 78 7.16 18.20 -2.09
N ASN A 79 8.02 17.88 -1.13
CA ASN A 79 8.86 16.67 -1.09
C ASN A 79 8.64 15.87 0.20
N PRO A 80 7.53 15.12 0.36
CA PRO A 80 7.17 14.48 1.62
C PRO A 80 8.16 13.41 2.12
N SER A 81 9.03 12.87 1.26
CA SER A 81 10.08 11.93 1.67
C SER A 81 11.35 12.62 2.15
N GLU A 82 11.48 13.91 1.89
CA GLU A 82 12.63 14.72 2.28
C GLU A 82 12.34 15.38 3.61
N THR A 83 12.63 14.68 4.69
CA THR A 83 12.43 15.19 6.05
C THR A 83 13.70 15.05 6.85
N TYR A 84 13.98 16.06 7.70
CA TYR A 84 15.17 16.19 8.53
C TYR A 84 14.78 16.31 10.01
N GLU A 85 15.71 16.09 10.93
CA GLU A 85 15.45 16.31 12.36
C GLU A 85 15.13 17.80 12.61
N TYR A 86 14.21 18.10 13.54
CA TYR A 86 13.80 19.49 13.82
C TYR A 86 14.98 20.40 14.14
N PHE A 87 15.97 19.89 14.88
CA PHE A 87 17.14 20.65 15.30
C PHE A 87 18.31 20.65 14.28
N ASP A 88 18.12 20.10 13.08
CA ASP A 88 19.04 20.33 11.96
C ASP A 88 18.95 21.76 11.45
N LEU A 89 17.80 22.40 11.62
CA LEU A 89 17.67 23.84 11.51
C LEU A 89 18.08 24.51 12.84
N PRO A 90 18.68 25.69 12.78
CA PRO A 90 19.22 26.37 13.95
C PRO A 90 18.13 27.01 14.82
N PHE A 91 17.12 26.22 15.25
CA PHE A 91 16.13 26.63 16.25
C PHE A 91 16.70 26.65 17.67
N CYS A 92 15.93 27.14 18.63
CA CYS A 92 16.23 27.05 20.03
C CYS A 92 16.30 25.59 20.49
N ARG A 93 17.46 25.17 20.97
CA ARG A 93 17.72 23.78 21.37
C ARG A 93 17.78 23.69 22.91
N PRO A 94 17.12 22.70 23.55
CA PRO A 94 17.28 22.44 24.96
C PRO A 94 18.68 21.89 25.27
N ASP A 95 19.18 22.14 26.52
CA ASP A 95 20.47 21.67 26.96
C ASP A 95 20.60 20.15 26.90
N TYR A 96 19.51 19.44 27.17
CA TYR A 96 19.44 17.99 27.13
C TYR A 96 18.32 17.55 26.17
N LEU A 97 18.72 16.84 25.10
CA LEU A 97 17.78 16.22 24.16
C LEU A 97 17.32 14.88 24.72
N VAL A 98 16.05 14.79 25.07
CA VAL A 98 15.41 13.53 25.48
C VAL A 98 14.61 13.00 24.30
N LYS A 99 15.07 11.89 23.72
CA LYS A 99 14.35 11.19 22.65
C LYS A 99 13.23 10.35 23.25
N LYS A 100 12.00 10.51 22.76
CA LYS A 100 10.88 9.62 23.12
C LYS A 100 11.14 8.24 22.54
N LYS A 101 10.82 7.19 23.29
CA LYS A 101 10.88 5.81 22.76
C LYS A 101 9.77 5.61 21.73
N GLU A 102 10.16 5.34 20.50
CA GLU A 102 9.28 5.19 19.36
C GLU A 102 8.95 3.71 19.11
N SER A 103 7.75 3.42 18.61
CA SER A 103 7.34 2.10 18.15
C SER A 103 8.00 1.77 16.80
N LEU A 104 8.02 0.48 16.43
CA LEU A 104 8.55 0.04 15.13
C LEU A 104 7.92 0.80 13.96
N GLY A 105 6.59 0.99 13.99
CA GLY A 105 5.88 1.68 12.91
C GLY A 105 6.18 3.17 12.85
N GLU A 106 6.39 3.84 13.99
CA GLU A 106 6.79 5.25 14.03
C GLU A 106 8.19 5.45 13.45
N VAL A 107 9.12 4.55 13.79
CA VAL A 107 10.48 4.57 13.21
C VAL A 107 10.45 4.35 11.70
N LEU A 108 9.63 3.40 11.20
CA LEU A 108 9.43 3.16 9.78
C LEU A 108 8.77 4.34 9.06
N ASN A 109 7.96 5.13 9.76
CA ASN A 109 7.36 6.38 9.25
C ASN A 109 8.35 7.56 9.24
N GLY A 110 9.57 7.36 9.71
CA GLY A 110 10.60 8.39 9.81
C GLY A 110 10.36 9.40 10.93
N ASP A 111 9.59 9.05 11.96
CA ASP A 111 9.39 9.91 13.11
C ASP A 111 10.64 9.91 14.02
N ARG A 112 10.98 11.09 14.58
CA ARG A 112 12.14 11.33 15.47
C ARG A 112 11.72 12.32 16.55
N LEU A 113 11.01 11.82 17.55
CA LEU A 113 10.42 12.65 18.59
C LEU A 113 11.46 13.04 19.65
N THR A 114 11.60 14.34 19.83
CA THR A 114 12.48 14.93 20.87
C THR A 114 11.72 15.96 21.69
N ASN A 115 12.17 16.20 22.92
CA ASN A 115 11.58 17.23 23.77
C ASN A 115 11.75 18.63 23.16
N ALA A 116 10.79 19.50 23.42
CA ALA A 116 10.80 20.91 23.03
C ALA A 116 11.08 21.82 24.22
N LEU A 117 11.51 23.06 23.96
CA LEU A 117 11.66 24.10 25.00
C LEU A 117 10.34 24.75 25.40
N TYR A 118 9.28 24.54 24.63
CA TYR A 118 7.97 25.12 24.91
C TYR A 118 7.37 24.54 26.19
N ASP A 119 7.05 25.40 27.16
CA ASP A 119 6.37 25.02 28.40
C ASP A 119 4.87 25.33 28.29
N LEU A 120 4.09 24.32 27.84
CA LEU A 120 2.65 24.41 27.73
C LEU A 120 2.00 23.73 28.93
N LYS A 121 1.37 24.53 29.79
CA LYS A 121 0.65 24.04 30.96
C LYS A 121 -0.86 24.07 30.70
N PHE A 122 -1.55 23.05 31.17
CA PHE A 122 -2.97 22.89 30.95
C PHE A 122 -3.79 24.06 31.52
N ARG A 123 -4.55 24.74 30.67
CA ARG A 123 -5.42 25.88 30.99
C ARG A 123 -4.69 27.11 31.58
N GLU A 124 -3.39 27.25 31.32
CA GLU A 124 -2.64 28.47 31.61
C GLU A 124 -2.36 29.21 30.31
N ASP A 125 -2.92 30.41 30.15
CA ASP A 125 -2.64 31.27 29.02
C ASP A 125 -1.27 31.95 29.21
N LYS A 126 -0.47 31.98 28.14
CA LYS A 126 0.82 32.66 28.11
C LYS A 126 0.87 33.59 26.90
N THR A 127 1.36 34.80 27.07
CA THR A 127 1.44 35.79 26.00
C THR A 127 2.87 36.29 25.84
N GLY A 128 3.47 36.06 24.66
CA GLY A 128 4.77 36.59 24.32
C GLY A 128 5.94 36.09 25.18
N GLU A 129 5.83 34.88 25.74
CA GLU A 129 6.90 34.23 26.49
C GLU A 129 8.15 34.04 25.64
N ILE A 130 9.32 34.27 26.25
CA ILE A 130 10.60 34.15 25.57
C ILE A 130 11.01 32.69 25.56
N LEU A 131 11.21 32.13 24.36
CA LEU A 131 11.75 30.78 24.21
C LEU A 131 13.27 30.78 24.34
N CYS A 132 13.95 31.62 23.59
CA CYS A 132 15.38 31.88 23.69
C CYS A 132 15.78 33.17 22.97
N HIS A 133 16.97 33.67 23.31
CA HIS A 133 17.71 34.66 22.54
C HIS A 133 18.80 33.96 21.76
N LYS A 134 18.81 34.10 20.44
CA LYS A 134 19.81 33.48 19.58
C LYS A 134 20.39 34.49 18.61
N GLU A 135 21.70 34.54 18.58
CA GLU A 135 22.47 35.24 17.57
C GLU A 135 22.69 34.28 16.40
N LEU A 136 22.05 34.57 15.28
CA LEU A 136 22.15 33.79 14.05
C LEU A 136 23.36 34.25 13.25
N LYS A 137 24.28 33.32 12.98
CA LYS A 137 25.44 33.53 12.12
C LYS A 137 25.05 33.46 10.65
N GLY A 138 25.89 33.97 9.75
CA GLY A 138 25.61 33.99 8.33
C GLY A 138 25.31 32.62 7.72
N ASP A 139 25.98 31.55 8.16
CA ASP A 139 25.73 30.16 7.74
C ASP A 139 24.37 29.62 8.23
N GLU A 140 23.96 30.01 9.43
CA GLU A 140 22.66 29.65 10.00
C GLU A 140 21.51 30.38 9.31
N ILE A 141 21.73 31.65 8.94
CA ILE A 141 20.79 32.47 8.15
C ILE A 141 20.62 31.85 6.76
N ALA A 142 21.71 31.46 6.11
CA ALA A 142 21.65 30.81 4.80
C ALA A 142 20.83 29.50 4.83
N ARG A 143 20.96 28.68 5.91
CA ARG A 143 20.14 27.48 6.10
C ARG A 143 18.65 27.79 6.25
N PHE A 144 18.30 28.81 7.06
CA PHE A 144 16.90 29.21 7.19
C PHE A 144 16.35 29.76 5.86
N ARG A 145 17.14 30.55 5.13
CA ARG A 145 16.72 31.07 3.83
C ARG A 145 16.49 29.96 2.81
N ASP A 146 17.37 28.95 2.77
CA ASP A 146 17.18 27.78 1.92
C ASP A 146 15.91 27.00 2.31
N ALA A 147 15.68 26.79 3.60
CA ALA A 147 14.47 26.16 4.10
C ALA A 147 13.19 26.97 3.74
N ILE A 148 13.22 28.30 3.82
CA ILE A 148 12.09 29.16 3.45
C ILE A 148 11.86 29.16 1.96
N THR A 149 12.92 29.18 1.14
CA THR A 149 12.83 29.09 -0.32
C THR A 149 12.14 27.80 -0.78
N ASN A 150 12.39 26.70 -0.07
CA ASN A 150 11.82 25.39 -0.34
C ASN A 150 10.50 25.12 0.41
N GLU A 151 9.87 26.16 0.99
CA GLU A 151 8.60 26.06 1.72
C GLU A 151 8.64 24.99 2.83
N TYR A 152 9.69 24.99 3.66
CA TYR A 152 9.79 24.04 4.76
C TYR A 152 8.71 24.32 5.81
N TYR A 153 8.12 23.22 6.30
CA TYR A 153 7.23 23.21 7.43
C TYR A 153 7.83 22.34 8.56
N PHE A 154 7.47 22.66 9.78
CA PHE A 154 7.78 21.83 10.94
C PHE A 154 6.58 21.02 11.38
N GLN A 155 6.84 19.84 11.94
CA GLN A 155 5.84 18.98 12.54
C GLN A 155 6.16 18.77 14.02
N MET A 156 5.15 18.91 14.88
CA MET A 156 5.24 18.61 16.31
C MET A 156 4.04 17.78 16.75
N TYR A 157 4.12 17.21 17.94
CA TYR A 157 3.04 16.46 18.56
C TYR A 157 2.79 16.97 19.98
N PHE A 158 1.57 17.38 20.25
CA PHE A 158 1.09 17.86 21.54
C PHE A 158 0.01 16.92 22.05
N ASP A 159 0.24 16.25 23.16
CA ASP A 159 -0.67 15.20 23.66
C ASP A 159 -1.06 14.17 22.59
N ASP A 160 -0.07 13.74 21.78
CA ASP A 160 -0.22 12.88 20.60
C ASP A 160 -1.02 13.47 19.42
N LEU A 161 -1.51 14.72 19.53
CA LEU A 161 -2.15 15.44 18.44
C LEU A 161 -1.09 16.08 17.52
N PRO A 162 -1.18 15.88 16.21
CA PRO A 162 -0.24 16.48 15.26
C PRO A 162 -0.54 17.96 15.04
N LEU A 163 0.52 18.75 14.95
CA LEU A 163 0.47 20.14 14.56
C LEU A 163 1.58 20.50 13.58
N TRP A 164 1.33 21.48 12.73
CA TRP A 164 2.25 21.92 11.69
C TRP A 164 2.30 23.44 11.65
N GLY A 165 3.44 23.98 11.22
CA GLY A 165 3.60 25.40 10.94
C GLY A 165 4.70 25.64 9.93
N PHE A 166 4.64 26.76 9.21
CA PHE A 166 5.71 27.19 8.31
C PHE A 166 6.82 27.89 9.09
N ILE A 167 8.04 27.80 8.56
CA ILE A 167 9.23 28.41 9.17
C ILE A 167 9.30 29.89 8.86
N GLY A 168 8.88 30.29 7.67
CA GLY A 168 8.94 31.66 7.20
C GLY A 168 8.10 31.89 5.97
N LYS A 169 8.26 33.05 5.37
CA LYS A 169 7.59 33.43 4.10
C LYS A 169 8.56 34.13 3.16
N VAL A 170 8.31 34.00 1.86
CA VAL A 170 8.95 34.76 0.80
C VAL A 170 7.97 35.84 0.34
N GLU A 171 8.43 37.09 0.25
CA GLU A 171 7.67 38.18 -0.39
C GLU A 171 8.33 38.55 -1.71
N GLU A 172 7.65 38.25 -2.80
CA GLU A 172 8.00 38.71 -4.14
C GLU A 172 7.36 40.08 -4.34
N GLU A 173 8.16 41.17 -4.31
CA GLU A 173 7.69 42.49 -4.68
C GLU A 173 7.40 42.51 -6.18
N SER A 174 6.19 42.14 -6.56
CA SER A 174 5.70 42.03 -7.95
C SER A 174 5.73 43.33 -8.77
N TRP A 175 6.01 44.49 -8.16
CA TRP A 175 5.90 45.84 -8.78
C TRP A 175 7.12 46.74 -8.54
N ALA A 176 8.22 46.21 -7.98
CA ALA A 176 9.41 47.04 -7.74
C ALA A 176 10.19 47.26 -9.04
N LEU A 177 10.09 48.48 -9.57
CA LEU A 177 10.97 49.01 -10.63
C LEU A 177 12.48 49.01 -10.24
N ASP A 178 12.81 48.69 -8.98
CA ASP A 178 14.16 48.80 -8.41
C ASP A 178 15.01 47.55 -8.49
N GLY A 179 14.54 46.47 -9.13
CA GLY A 179 15.35 45.26 -9.37
C GLY A 179 15.85 44.54 -8.10
N LYS A 180 15.25 44.80 -6.94
CA LYS A 180 15.55 44.06 -5.71
C LYS A 180 14.90 42.69 -5.77
N GLY A 181 15.70 41.64 -5.51
CA GLY A 181 15.27 40.25 -5.49
C GLY A 181 14.22 39.96 -4.39
N PRO A 182 13.75 38.72 -4.30
CA PRO A 182 12.77 38.30 -3.29
C PRO A 182 13.31 38.54 -1.88
N LYS A 183 12.44 38.98 -0.97
CA LYS A 183 12.77 39.15 0.45
C LYS A 183 12.36 37.90 1.23
N TYR A 184 13.19 37.50 2.19
CA TYR A 184 13.00 36.32 3.02
C TYR A 184 12.75 36.71 4.47
N TYR A 185 11.66 36.24 5.03
CA TYR A 185 11.25 36.52 6.39
C TYR A 185 11.13 35.27 7.23
N LEU A 186 11.84 35.20 8.35
CA LEU A 186 11.75 34.15 9.34
C LEU A 186 10.67 34.49 10.39
N PHE A 187 9.78 33.55 10.69
CA PHE A 187 8.83 33.70 11.79
C PHE A 187 9.53 33.54 13.14
N LYS A 188 9.44 34.56 13.99
CA LYS A 188 10.02 34.56 15.34
C LYS A 188 9.01 34.32 16.45
N HIS A 189 7.71 34.27 16.12
CA HIS A 189 6.63 34.06 17.07
C HIS A 189 5.72 32.93 16.62
N VAL A 190 5.45 31.96 17.51
CA VAL A 190 4.50 30.88 17.28
C VAL A 190 3.38 30.99 18.31
N GLN A 191 2.14 31.05 17.83
CA GLN A 191 0.95 31.06 18.68
C GLN A 191 0.32 29.68 18.68
N PHE A 192 0.13 29.09 19.85
CA PHE A 192 -0.59 27.86 20.07
C PHE A 192 -2.01 28.15 20.57
N ASN A 193 -3.00 27.68 19.84
CA ASN A 193 -4.40 27.72 20.25
C ASN A 193 -4.83 26.30 20.60
N ALA A 194 -4.92 26.02 21.89
CA ALA A 194 -5.31 24.73 22.43
C ALA A 194 -6.80 24.75 22.82
N PHE A 195 -7.49 23.65 22.57
CA PHE A 195 -8.90 23.47 22.92
C PHE A 195 -9.04 22.32 23.90
N TYR A 196 -9.86 22.50 24.94
CA TYR A 196 -10.05 21.51 25.99
C TYR A 196 -11.53 21.25 26.28
N ASN A 197 -11.84 20.07 26.79
CA ASN A 197 -13.12 19.72 27.35
C ASN A 197 -12.91 19.04 28.71
N GLY A 198 -13.40 19.64 29.77
CA GLY A 198 -13.13 19.16 31.13
C GLY A 198 -11.63 19.16 31.45
N ASN A 199 -11.06 17.97 31.64
CA ASN A 199 -9.65 17.76 31.97
C ASN A 199 -8.83 17.18 30.81
N GLU A 200 -9.36 17.20 29.59
CA GLU A 200 -8.79 16.52 28.42
C GLU A 200 -8.48 17.53 27.31
N VAL A 201 -7.37 17.32 26.58
CA VAL A 201 -7.00 18.12 25.42
C VAL A 201 -7.70 17.54 24.18
N ILE A 202 -8.41 18.39 23.45
CA ILE A 202 -9.23 18.00 22.30
C ILE A 202 -8.56 18.37 20.98
N GLU A 203 -7.97 19.57 20.90
CA GLU A 203 -7.38 20.07 19.66
C GLU A 203 -6.26 21.05 19.97
N ILE A 204 -5.29 21.13 19.06
CA ILE A 204 -4.27 22.17 19.04
C ILE A 204 -4.05 22.68 17.62
N ARG A 205 -3.80 23.97 17.50
CA ARG A 205 -3.38 24.62 16.26
C ARG A 205 -2.17 25.50 16.53
N ALA A 206 -1.17 25.42 15.67
CA ALA A 206 -0.05 26.36 15.66
C ALA A 206 -0.24 27.37 14.53
N PHE A 207 -0.04 28.64 14.84
CA PHE A 207 -0.03 29.74 13.88
C PHE A 207 1.31 30.45 13.98
N SER A 208 2.00 30.58 12.87
CA SER A 208 3.16 31.46 12.74
C SER A 208 2.64 32.86 12.43
N ASP A 209 2.96 33.84 13.27
CA ASP A 209 2.44 35.20 13.10
C ASP A 209 3.17 35.94 11.96
N PRO A 210 2.46 36.34 10.89
CA PRO A 210 3.05 37.04 9.76
C PRO A 210 3.57 38.45 10.11
N ASN A 211 3.15 39.03 11.25
CA ASN A 211 3.56 40.37 11.68
C ASN A 211 4.84 40.34 12.54
N HIS A 212 5.13 39.20 13.17
CA HIS A 212 6.33 39.01 14.00
C HIS A 212 7.41 38.24 13.21
N VAL A 213 8.02 38.95 12.26
CA VAL A 213 9.06 38.37 11.35
C VAL A 213 10.41 39.05 11.58
N VAL A 214 11.46 38.37 11.11
CA VAL A 214 12.82 38.90 11.00
C VAL A 214 13.24 38.79 9.54
N ASP A 215 13.74 39.87 8.98
CA ASP A 215 14.34 39.89 7.64
C ASP A 215 15.68 39.17 7.65
N ILE A 216 15.81 38.13 6.84
CA ILE A 216 17.03 37.31 6.69
C ILE A 216 17.50 37.29 5.22
N THR A 217 17.16 38.33 4.48
CA THR A 217 17.52 38.46 3.06
C THR A 217 19.04 38.53 2.85
N GLU A 218 19.75 39.22 3.77
CA GLU A 218 21.20 39.34 3.76
C GLU A 218 21.86 38.42 4.80
N ASP A 219 23.08 37.96 4.56
CA ASP A 219 23.85 37.09 5.46
C ASP A 219 24.56 37.91 6.58
N VAL A 220 23.82 38.81 7.22
CA VAL A 220 24.31 39.67 8.30
C VAL A 220 23.90 39.06 9.65
N GLU A 221 24.86 38.92 10.55
CA GLU A 221 24.59 38.43 11.91
C GLU A 221 23.42 39.19 12.56
N THR A 222 22.40 38.45 12.90
CA THR A 222 21.13 39.02 13.39
C THR A 222 20.73 38.39 14.71
N ASN A 223 20.45 39.23 15.70
CA ASN A 223 19.99 38.74 17.00
C ASN A 223 18.47 38.54 16.97
N VAL A 224 18.03 37.28 17.14
CA VAL A 224 16.62 36.89 17.07
C VAL A 224 16.14 36.45 18.43
N LYS A 225 15.05 37.09 18.88
CA LYS A 225 14.31 36.71 20.07
C LYS A 225 13.11 35.84 19.65
N PHE A 226 13.23 34.54 19.86
CA PHE A 226 12.11 33.63 19.63
C PHE A 226 11.13 33.70 20.80
N THR A 227 9.83 33.82 20.46
CA THR A 227 8.76 33.93 21.44
C THR A 227 7.59 33.02 21.09
N TYR A 228 6.75 32.71 22.08
CA TYR A 228 5.54 31.96 21.85
C TYR A 228 4.39 32.48 22.72
N SER A 229 3.16 32.18 22.28
CA SER A 229 1.93 32.45 23.03
C SER A 229 1.07 31.18 23.06
N VAL A 230 0.34 31.00 24.15
CA VAL A 230 -0.57 29.84 24.33
C VAL A 230 -1.92 30.38 24.77
N PHE A 231 -2.98 30.01 24.07
CA PHE A 231 -4.36 30.36 24.40
C PHE A 231 -5.20 29.12 24.53
N TRP A 232 -5.91 28.99 25.65
CA TRP A 232 -6.79 27.86 25.94
C TRP A 232 -8.24 28.22 25.76
N ASN A 233 -8.96 27.48 24.91
CA ASN A 233 -10.37 27.67 24.62
C ASN A 233 -11.18 26.43 25.02
N ALA A 234 -12.31 26.64 25.68
CA ALA A 234 -13.22 25.53 25.99
C ALA A 234 -13.98 25.10 24.73
N THR A 235 -14.20 23.80 24.59
CA THR A 235 -14.98 23.20 23.49
C THR A 235 -15.97 22.18 24.03
N THR A 236 -17.04 21.91 23.28
CA THR A 236 -18.06 20.91 23.59
C THR A 236 -17.76 19.53 22.97
N THR A 237 -16.68 19.44 22.16
CA THR A 237 -16.28 18.19 21.50
C THR A 237 -15.80 17.17 22.54
N LEU A 238 -16.29 15.93 22.48
CA LEU A 238 -15.87 14.86 23.36
C LEU A 238 -14.47 14.33 22.96
N PHE A 239 -13.73 13.81 23.93
CA PHE A 239 -12.40 13.23 23.74
C PHE A 239 -12.37 12.12 22.67
N GLU A 240 -13.40 11.27 22.64
CA GLU A 240 -13.55 10.19 21.67
C GLU A 240 -13.55 10.70 20.21
N ASN A 241 -14.04 11.92 19.99
CA ASN A 241 -14.16 12.53 18.67
C ASN A 241 -13.00 13.48 18.32
N ARG A 242 -11.95 13.57 19.17
CA ARG A 242 -10.84 14.51 18.96
C ARG A 242 -10.08 14.26 17.65
N MET A 243 -9.97 12.99 17.23
CA MET A 243 -9.27 12.58 16.02
C MET A 243 -10.11 12.76 14.75
N ASP A 244 -11.43 12.91 14.87
CA ASP A 244 -12.32 13.08 13.71
C ASP A 244 -11.97 14.31 12.89
N LYS A 245 -11.48 15.37 13.53
CA LYS A 245 -11.08 16.60 12.87
C LYS A 245 -9.82 16.41 12.02
N TYR A 246 -8.90 15.55 12.45
CA TYR A 246 -7.69 15.20 11.70
C TYR A 246 -7.99 14.16 10.61
N SER A 247 -9.10 13.40 10.73
CA SER A 247 -9.58 12.48 9.70
C SER A 247 -10.49 13.15 8.69
N ARG A 248 -11.28 14.13 9.14
CA ARG A 248 -12.17 14.94 8.29
C ARG A 248 -11.43 16.18 7.82
N VAL A 249 -10.47 16.02 6.95
CA VAL A 249 -10.13 17.15 6.11
C VAL A 249 -11.40 17.47 5.33
N HIS A 250 -11.88 18.71 5.41
CA HIS A 250 -13.04 19.23 4.67
C HIS A 250 -12.73 19.25 3.17
N TRP A 251 -12.65 18.07 2.57
CA TRP A 251 -12.51 17.92 1.15
C TRP A 251 -13.91 17.79 0.57
N GLN A 252 -14.22 18.66 -0.34
CA GLN A 252 -15.31 18.39 -1.26
C GLN A 252 -14.96 17.11 -2.01
N ILE A 253 -15.42 15.97 -1.48
CA ILE A 253 -15.32 14.70 -2.19
C ILE A 253 -16.03 14.93 -3.51
N HIS A 254 -15.31 14.84 -4.60
CA HIS A 254 -15.89 14.96 -5.94
C HIS A 254 -16.75 13.73 -6.23
N TRP A 255 -17.88 13.60 -5.54
CA TRP A 255 -18.83 12.51 -5.70
C TRP A 255 -19.22 12.31 -7.16
N PHE A 256 -19.35 13.40 -7.93
CA PHE A 256 -19.62 13.32 -9.37
C PHE A 256 -18.51 12.60 -10.12
N SER A 257 -17.25 12.84 -9.80
CA SER A 257 -16.13 12.16 -10.44
C SER A 257 -16.12 10.67 -10.12
N PHE A 258 -16.31 10.32 -8.83
CA PHE A 258 -16.39 8.93 -8.40
C PHE A 258 -17.57 8.19 -9.02
N ILE A 259 -18.79 8.76 -8.98
CA ILE A 259 -19.98 8.16 -9.58
C ILE A 259 -19.78 7.99 -11.09
N ASN A 260 -19.23 8.98 -11.79
CA ASN A 260 -18.95 8.90 -13.23
C ASN A 260 -17.96 7.77 -13.54
N SER A 261 -16.91 7.61 -12.75
CA SER A 261 -15.96 6.49 -12.90
C SER A 261 -16.64 5.14 -12.69
N VAL A 262 -17.46 5.00 -11.65
CA VAL A 262 -18.21 3.75 -11.39
C VAL A 262 -19.17 3.44 -12.53
N VAL A 263 -19.92 4.43 -13.03
CA VAL A 263 -20.84 4.26 -14.16
C VAL A 263 -20.09 3.84 -15.42
N LEU A 264 -18.97 4.49 -15.74
CA LEU A 264 -18.13 4.14 -16.89
C LEU A 264 -17.63 2.69 -16.80
N ILE A 265 -17.19 2.25 -15.62
CA ILE A 265 -16.71 0.88 -15.39
C ILE A 265 -17.84 -0.12 -15.55
N VAL A 266 -19.02 0.16 -14.99
CA VAL A 266 -20.21 -0.71 -15.12
C VAL A 266 -20.64 -0.83 -16.59
N LEU A 267 -20.63 0.27 -17.34
CA LEU A 267 -20.90 0.26 -18.77
C LEU A 267 -19.86 -0.54 -19.55
N LEU A 268 -18.57 -0.38 -19.24
CA LEU A 268 -17.50 -1.15 -19.87
C LEU A 268 -17.63 -2.65 -19.57
N MET A 269 -17.92 -3.02 -18.33
CA MET A 269 -18.20 -4.40 -17.95
C MET A 269 -19.42 -4.96 -18.69
N GLY A 270 -20.50 -4.20 -18.75
CA GLY A 270 -21.71 -4.57 -19.50
C GLY A 270 -21.41 -4.81 -20.97
N LEU A 271 -20.66 -3.92 -21.60
CA LEU A 271 -20.23 -4.07 -23.00
C LEU A 271 -19.38 -5.34 -23.19
N LEU A 272 -18.41 -5.58 -22.33
CA LEU A 272 -17.56 -6.79 -22.39
C LEU A 272 -18.38 -8.07 -22.23
N ILE A 273 -19.34 -8.09 -21.30
CA ILE A 273 -20.25 -9.23 -21.13
C ILE A 273 -21.06 -9.47 -22.41
N VAL A 274 -21.66 -8.42 -22.98
CA VAL A 274 -22.49 -8.53 -24.20
C VAL A 274 -21.64 -9.03 -25.36
N LEU A 275 -20.44 -8.48 -25.57
CA LEU A 275 -19.53 -8.92 -26.63
C LEU A 275 -19.12 -10.39 -26.44
N PHE A 276 -18.79 -10.79 -25.23
CA PHE A 276 -18.41 -12.16 -24.91
C PHE A 276 -19.59 -13.14 -25.12
N MET A 277 -20.78 -12.80 -24.61
CA MET A 277 -21.98 -13.63 -24.78
C MET A 277 -22.40 -13.75 -26.25
N ARG A 278 -22.25 -12.67 -27.03
CA ARG A 278 -22.51 -12.69 -28.47
C ARG A 278 -21.53 -13.61 -29.19
N HIS A 279 -20.25 -13.57 -28.84
CA HIS A 279 -19.23 -14.42 -29.46
C HIS A 279 -19.47 -15.90 -29.10
N LEU A 280 -19.72 -16.20 -27.83
CA LEU A 280 -20.06 -17.53 -27.35
C LEU A 280 -21.33 -18.07 -28.02
N LYS A 281 -22.40 -17.26 -28.15
CA LYS A 281 -23.62 -17.64 -28.80
C LYS A 281 -23.40 -17.95 -30.30
N ASN A 282 -22.61 -17.14 -30.99
CA ASN A 282 -22.29 -17.37 -32.40
C ASN A 282 -21.52 -18.69 -32.61
N ASP A 283 -20.58 -19.00 -31.69
CA ASP A 283 -19.85 -20.27 -31.76
C ASP A 283 -20.77 -21.47 -31.47
N LEU A 284 -21.64 -21.35 -30.45
CA LEU A 284 -22.63 -22.41 -30.17
C LEU A 284 -23.61 -22.63 -31.33
N ILE A 285 -24.05 -21.58 -32.02
CA ILE A 285 -24.93 -21.70 -33.20
C ILE A 285 -24.18 -22.41 -34.33
N LYS A 286 -22.92 -22.07 -34.60
CA LYS A 286 -22.10 -22.77 -35.63
C LYS A 286 -21.98 -24.25 -35.34
N PHE A 287 -21.80 -24.63 -34.06
CA PHE A 287 -21.74 -26.05 -33.66
C PHE A 287 -23.11 -26.76 -33.73
N ALA A 288 -24.23 -26.03 -33.57
CA ALA A 288 -25.57 -26.62 -33.60
C ALA A 288 -26.15 -26.75 -35.02
N SER A 289 -25.66 -25.93 -35.97
CA SER A 289 -26.17 -25.94 -37.34
C SER A 289 -25.70 -27.10 -38.21
N GLY A 290 -24.80 -27.97 -37.73
CA GLY A 290 -24.47 -29.23 -38.40
C GLY A 290 -23.85 -29.12 -39.80
N ASP A 291 -23.38 -27.95 -40.23
CA ASP A 291 -22.66 -27.74 -41.48
C ASP A 291 -21.22 -28.25 -41.44
N GLU A 292 -20.98 -29.33 -40.68
CA GLU A 292 -19.70 -30.01 -40.66
C GLU A 292 -19.67 -31.07 -41.77
N GLU A 293 -19.00 -30.75 -42.84
CA GLU A 293 -18.33 -31.75 -43.65
C GLU A 293 -17.37 -32.51 -42.71
N GLU A 294 -17.48 -33.82 -42.67
CA GLU A 294 -16.99 -34.78 -41.68
C GLU A 294 -15.48 -34.75 -41.30
N ASP A 295 -14.67 -33.80 -41.75
CA ASP A 295 -13.20 -33.86 -41.62
C ASP A 295 -12.49 -32.71 -40.89
N ASN A 296 -13.18 -31.66 -40.44
CA ASN A 296 -12.49 -30.52 -39.77
C ASN A 296 -13.19 -30.07 -38.49
N GLU A 297 -13.00 -30.79 -37.38
CA GLU A 297 -13.25 -30.26 -36.04
C GLU A 297 -12.28 -29.10 -35.78
N VAL A 298 -12.72 -27.86 -35.95
CA VAL A 298 -11.93 -26.65 -35.74
C VAL A 298 -12.39 -25.97 -34.46
N GLY A 299 -11.43 -25.51 -33.63
CA GLY A 299 -11.72 -24.66 -32.49
C GLY A 299 -11.33 -25.25 -31.13
N TRP A 300 -11.80 -24.60 -30.04
CA TRP A 300 -11.40 -24.92 -28.69
C TRP A 300 -11.69 -26.37 -28.22
N LYS A 301 -12.71 -27.04 -28.79
CA LYS A 301 -13.03 -28.44 -28.50
C LYS A 301 -11.90 -29.37 -28.92
N TYR A 302 -11.21 -29.06 -30.00
CA TYR A 302 -10.17 -29.91 -30.59
C TYR A 302 -8.88 -29.98 -29.77
N ILE A 303 -8.56 -28.94 -28.99
CA ILE A 303 -7.36 -28.87 -28.15
C ILE A 303 -7.53 -29.46 -26.73
N HIS A 304 -8.64 -30.18 -26.47
CA HIS A 304 -8.97 -30.73 -25.16
C HIS A 304 -7.83 -31.53 -24.51
N SER A 305 -6.98 -32.20 -25.30
CA SER A 305 -5.86 -33.01 -24.82
C SER A 305 -4.62 -32.19 -24.40
N ASP A 306 -4.52 -30.92 -24.79
CA ASP A 306 -3.32 -30.11 -24.56
C ASP A 306 -3.55 -28.91 -23.62
N VAL A 307 -4.80 -28.53 -23.38
CA VAL A 307 -5.18 -27.36 -22.56
C VAL A 307 -4.71 -27.45 -21.12
N PHE A 308 -4.65 -28.66 -20.54
CA PHE A 308 -4.22 -28.89 -19.16
C PHE A 308 -2.76 -29.33 -19.04
N ARG A 309 -1.97 -29.14 -20.09
CA ARG A 309 -0.53 -29.40 -20.06
C ARG A 309 0.16 -28.51 -19.04
N CYS A 310 1.02 -29.13 -18.22
CA CYS A 310 1.79 -28.42 -17.19
C CYS A 310 2.67 -27.33 -17.82
N PRO A 311 2.63 -26.08 -17.31
CA PRO A 311 3.40 -24.97 -17.86
C PRO A 311 4.91 -25.17 -17.61
N SER A 312 5.72 -24.54 -18.45
CA SER A 312 7.16 -24.42 -18.21
C SER A 312 7.43 -23.65 -16.91
N GLN A 313 8.56 -23.91 -16.24
CA GLN A 313 8.97 -23.24 -14.99
C GLN A 313 7.90 -23.28 -13.88
N MET A 314 7.35 -24.48 -13.64
CA MET A 314 6.28 -24.72 -12.66
C MET A 314 6.62 -24.19 -11.25
N LEU A 315 7.89 -24.23 -10.84
CA LEU A 315 8.36 -23.70 -9.55
C LEU A 315 8.04 -22.19 -9.40
N LEU A 316 8.44 -21.42 -10.40
CA LEU A 316 8.20 -19.97 -10.43
C LEU A 316 6.70 -19.66 -10.54
N PHE A 317 6.00 -20.42 -11.35
CA PHE A 317 4.56 -20.26 -11.53
C PHE A 317 3.80 -20.43 -10.20
N CYS A 318 4.08 -21.51 -9.46
CA CYS A 318 3.46 -21.75 -8.15
C CYS A 318 3.89 -20.71 -7.10
N ALA A 319 5.14 -20.24 -7.15
CA ALA A 319 5.60 -19.18 -6.28
C ALA A 319 4.84 -17.85 -6.52
N ILE A 320 4.59 -17.48 -7.78
CA ILE A 320 3.78 -16.31 -8.13
C ILE A 320 2.35 -16.45 -7.55
N LEU A 321 1.73 -17.62 -7.69
CA LEU A 321 0.40 -17.88 -7.14
C LEU A 321 0.37 -17.79 -5.61
N GLY A 322 1.40 -18.34 -4.95
CA GLY A 322 1.55 -18.26 -3.50
C GLY A 322 1.67 -16.82 -3.02
N THR A 323 2.64 -16.09 -3.54
CA THR A 323 2.91 -14.70 -3.16
C THR A 323 1.74 -13.79 -3.52
N GLY A 324 1.13 -13.94 -4.69
CA GLY A 324 -0.02 -13.11 -5.08
C GLY A 324 -1.26 -13.36 -4.22
N THR A 325 -1.48 -14.62 -3.78
CA THR A 325 -2.57 -14.93 -2.83
C THR A 325 -2.29 -14.31 -1.45
N GLN A 326 -1.03 -14.33 -0.99
CA GLN A 326 -0.61 -13.67 0.25
C GLN A 326 -0.88 -12.17 0.19
N LEU A 327 -0.44 -11.49 -0.87
CA LEU A 327 -0.63 -10.05 -1.05
C LEU A 327 -2.11 -9.67 -1.11
N LEU A 328 -2.95 -10.48 -1.79
CA LEU A 328 -4.39 -10.27 -1.82
C LEU A 328 -5.00 -10.37 -0.41
N THR A 329 -4.56 -11.35 0.37
CA THR A 329 -5.01 -11.54 1.75
C THR A 329 -4.53 -10.38 2.64
N LEU A 330 -3.29 -9.92 2.50
CA LEU A 330 -2.73 -8.75 3.17
C LEU A 330 -3.61 -7.51 2.95
N VAL A 331 -3.88 -7.17 1.68
CA VAL A 331 -4.68 -5.99 1.33
C VAL A 331 -6.10 -6.10 1.89
N SER A 332 -6.70 -7.29 1.87
CA SER A 332 -8.03 -7.52 2.45
C SER A 332 -8.06 -7.26 3.96
N PHE A 333 -7.03 -7.71 4.70
CA PHE A 333 -6.90 -7.43 6.14
C PHE A 333 -6.64 -5.95 6.42
N LEU A 334 -5.84 -5.27 5.59
CA LEU A 334 -5.61 -3.82 5.74
C LEU A 334 -6.92 -3.03 5.57
N PHE A 335 -7.75 -3.39 4.60
CA PHE A 335 -9.08 -2.77 4.48
C PHE A 335 -9.96 -3.05 5.69
N ALA A 336 -9.93 -4.28 6.23
CA ALA A 336 -10.67 -4.61 7.45
C ALA A 336 -10.23 -3.73 8.63
N LEU A 337 -8.92 -3.55 8.84
CA LEU A 337 -8.39 -2.67 9.88
C LEU A 337 -8.73 -1.20 9.63
N ALA A 338 -8.73 -0.76 8.37
CA ALA A 338 -9.13 0.60 8.01
C ALA A 338 -10.60 0.87 8.35
N PHE A 339 -11.49 -0.10 8.09
CA PHE A 339 -12.92 0.02 8.46
C PHE A 339 -13.17 -0.04 9.97
N LEU A 340 -12.30 -0.74 10.72
CA LEU A 340 -12.34 -0.73 12.18
C LEU A 340 -11.78 0.56 12.79
N GLY A 341 -11.24 1.48 11.99
CA GLY A 341 -10.69 2.75 12.46
C GLY A 341 -9.37 2.63 13.24
N ILE A 342 -8.65 1.50 13.12
CA ILE A 342 -7.39 1.27 13.86
C ILE A 342 -6.21 1.99 13.21
N LEU A 343 -6.31 2.27 11.90
CA LEU A 343 -5.26 2.96 11.15
C LEU A 343 -5.33 4.49 11.37
N TYR A 344 -4.33 5.20 10.79
CA TYR A 344 -4.32 6.66 10.86
C TYR A 344 -5.73 7.29 10.66
N PRO A 345 -6.12 8.35 11.41
CA PRO A 345 -5.25 9.20 12.26
C PRO A 345 -5.10 8.75 13.73
N TYR A 346 -5.78 7.71 14.16
CA TYR A 346 -5.86 7.31 15.57
C TYR A 346 -4.53 6.82 16.15
N SER A 347 -3.67 6.24 15.30
CA SER A 347 -2.36 5.74 15.75
C SER A 347 -1.27 6.03 14.74
N ARG A 348 -0.19 6.69 15.21
CA ARG A 348 1.02 6.90 14.43
C ARG A 348 1.70 5.58 14.14
N GLY A 349 2.20 5.42 12.91
CA GLY A 349 2.89 4.20 12.51
C GLY A 349 2.05 2.93 12.49
N ALA A 350 0.75 2.99 12.81
CA ALA A 350 -0.13 1.83 12.80
C ALA A 350 -0.17 1.13 11.44
N LEU A 351 -0.15 1.88 10.34
CA LEU A 351 -0.12 1.33 9.00
C LEU A 351 1.14 0.51 8.75
N CYS A 352 2.32 1.05 9.07
CA CYS A 352 3.59 0.36 8.88
C CYS A 352 3.71 -0.88 9.77
N THR A 353 3.31 -0.77 11.05
CA THR A 353 3.27 -1.92 11.97
C THR A 353 2.32 -3.00 11.44
N SER A 354 1.11 -2.62 11.01
CA SER A 354 0.12 -3.54 10.47
C SER A 354 0.62 -4.24 9.21
N LEU A 355 1.30 -3.52 8.31
CA LEU A 355 1.91 -4.12 7.12
C LEU A 355 2.91 -5.22 7.48
N VAL A 356 3.83 -4.97 8.42
CA VAL A 356 4.83 -5.97 8.84
C VAL A 356 4.16 -7.17 9.50
N VAL A 357 3.23 -6.94 10.44
CA VAL A 357 2.56 -8.02 11.19
C VAL A 357 1.68 -8.86 10.28
N ILE A 358 0.81 -8.24 9.48
CA ILE A 358 -0.12 -8.98 8.60
C ILE A 358 0.66 -9.70 7.51
N TYR A 359 1.71 -9.09 6.93
CA TYR A 359 2.55 -9.76 5.96
C TYR A 359 3.16 -11.04 6.53
N THR A 360 3.67 -10.96 7.75
CA THR A 360 4.28 -12.10 8.45
C THR A 360 3.26 -13.21 8.73
N LEU A 361 2.07 -12.86 9.21
CA LEU A 361 1.00 -13.83 9.50
C LEU A 361 0.45 -14.47 8.23
N THR A 362 0.28 -13.72 7.16
CA THR A 362 -0.23 -14.20 5.87
C THR A 362 0.78 -15.05 5.08
N SER A 363 2.04 -15.14 5.51
CA SER A 363 3.04 -16.02 4.89
C SER A 363 2.60 -17.49 4.88
N THR A 364 1.80 -17.91 5.89
CA THR A 364 1.18 -19.24 5.93
C THR A 364 0.29 -19.49 4.70
N VAL A 365 -0.45 -18.47 4.24
CA VAL A 365 -1.30 -18.56 3.05
C VAL A 365 -0.46 -18.71 1.78
N SER A 366 0.68 -18.02 1.72
CA SER A 366 1.63 -18.16 0.61
C SER A 366 2.17 -19.58 0.49
N GLY A 367 2.68 -20.12 1.61
CA GLY A 367 3.20 -21.48 1.66
C GLY A 367 2.13 -22.52 1.28
N TYR A 368 0.92 -22.39 1.84
CA TYR A 368 -0.20 -23.26 1.53
C TYR A 368 -0.58 -23.22 0.04
N SER A 369 -0.77 -22.03 -0.53
CA SER A 369 -1.20 -21.87 -1.92
C SER A 369 -0.14 -22.36 -2.91
N SER A 370 1.14 -22.06 -2.65
CA SER A 370 2.26 -22.53 -3.48
C SER A 370 2.42 -24.05 -3.45
N ALA A 371 2.50 -24.64 -2.25
CA ALA A 371 2.68 -26.08 -2.09
C ALA A 371 1.48 -26.90 -2.56
N SER A 372 0.26 -26.48 -2.21
CA SER A 372 -0.98 -27.16 -2.61
C SER A 372 -1.13 -27.23 -4.12
N PHE A 373 -0.80 -26.14 -4.83
CA PHE A 373 -0.90 -26.13 -6.29
C PHE A 373 0.22 -26.95 -6.95
N TYR A 374 1.48 -26.84 -6.46
CA TYR A 374 2.61 -27.59 -6.97
C TYR A 374 2.43 -29.11 -6.78
N SER A 375 1.98 -29.53 -5.61
CA SER A 375 1.79 -30.93 -5.24
C SER A 375 0.69 -31.66 -6.03
N GLN A 376 -0.13 -30.93 -6.81
CA GLN A 376 -1.08 -31.52 -7.74
C GLN A 376 -0.41 -32.14 -8.95
N PHE A 377 0.81 -31.70 -9.30
CA PHE A 377 1.55 -32.14 -10.48
C PHE A 377 2.79 -32.97 -10.14
N SER A 378 3.47 -32.69 -9.01
CA SER A 378 4.69 -33.40 -8.59
C SER A 378 4.67 -33.60 -7.08
N GLU A 379 5.15 -34.79 -6.66
CA GLU A 379 5.26 -35.15 -5.23
C GLU A 379 6.50 -34.57 -4.57
N THR A 380 7.56 -34.33 -5.33
CA THR A 380 8.86 -33.85 -4.83
C THR A 380 9.19 -32.47 -5.35
N GLY A 381 9.93 -31.68 -4.55
CA GLY A 381 10.41 -30.34 -4.95
C GLY A 381 9.47 -29.17 -4.61
N TRP A 382 8.37 -29.42 -3.92
CA TRP A 382 7.44 -28.38 -3.47
C TRP A 382 8.10 -27.39 -2.50
N GLU A 383 9.08 -27.83 -1.70
CA GLU A 383 9.82 -27.01 -0.75
C GLU A 383 10.52 -25.84 -1.44
N ARG A 384 11.07 -26.09 -2.64
CA ARG A 384 11.74 -25.04 -3.44
C ARG A 384 10.74 -23.97 -3.91
N SER A 385 9.53 -24.39 -4.27
CA SER A 385 8.47 -23.45 -4.67
C SER A 385 8.01 -22.59 -3.48
N VAL A 386 7.91 -23.18 -2.29
CA VAL A 386 7.57 -22.45 -1.05
C VAL A 386 8.65 -21.44 -0.68
N LEU A 387 9.93 -21.86 -0.70
CA LEU A 387 11.05 -20.95 -0.42
C LEU A 387 11.08 -19.79 -1.44
N LEU A 388 10.90 -20.11 -2.72
CA LEU A 388 10.85 -19.11 -3.77
C LEU A 388 9.70 -18.11 -3.55
N SER A 389 8.51 -18.58 -3.12
CA SER A 389 7.38 -17.69 -2.82
C SER A 389 7.67 -16.74 -1.66
N GLY A 390 8.46 -17.17 -0.66
CA GLY A 390 8.87 -16.31 0.46
C GLY A 390 9.85 -15.21 0.05
N VAL A 391 10.67 -15.45 -0.97
CA VAL A 391 11.70 -14.49 -1.41
C VAL A 391 11.23 -13.64 -2.59
N LEU A 392 10.26 -14.10 -3.36
CA LEU A 392 9.86 -13.49 -4.64
C LEU A 392 9.46 -12.02 -4.51
N TYR A 393 8.74 -11.64 -3.47
CA TYR A 393 8.38 -10.25 -3.21
C TYR A 393 9.34 -9.56 -2.25
N LEU A 394 9.72 -10.23 -1.15
CA LEU A 394 10.59 -9.64 -0.13
C LEU A 394 12.02 -9.39 -0.64
N GLY A 395 12.54 -10.22 -1.53
CA GLY A 395 13.88 -10.02 -2.10
C GLY A 395 14.03 -8.68 -2.80
N PRO A 396 13.23 -8.40 -3.84
CA PRO A 396 13.23 -7.10 -4.52
C PRO A 396 12.89 -5.94 -3.59
N LEU A 397 11.93 -6.11 -2.67
CA LEU A 397 11.56 -5.09 -1.68
C LEU A 397 12.77 -4.74 -0.79
N PHE A 398 13.42 -5.75 -0.20
CA PHE A 398 14.58 -5.54 0.66
C PHE A 398 15.73 -4.87 -0.09
N PHE A 399 15.98 -5.28 -1.32
CA PHE A 399 17.01 -4.67 -2.17
C PHE A 399 16.72 -3.19 -2.44
N THR A 400 15.49 -2.87 -2.84
CA THR A 400 15.06 -1.49 -3.09
C THR A 400 15.14 -0.63 -1.82
N VAL A 401 14.61 -1.12 -0.70
CA VAL A 401 14.67 -0.41 0.59
C VAL A 401 16.10 -0.21 1.05
N SER A 402 17.01 -1.16 0.83
CA SER A 402 18.43 -1.00 1.17
C SER A 402 19.10 0.12 0.37
N ILE A 403 18.80 0.23 -0.92
CA ILE A 403 19.29 1.35 -1.75
C ILE A 403 18.73 2.68 -1.24
N LEU A 404 17.42 2.75 -1.02
CA LEU A 404 16.77 3.96 -0.53
C LEU A 404 17.29 4.38 0.86
N ASN A 405 17.53 3.41 1.74
CA ASN A 405 18.12 3.66 3.05
C ASN A 405 19.54 4.23 2.94
N THR A 406 20.34 3.72 2.02
CA THR A 406 21.70 4.25 1.77
C THR A 406 21.63 5.71 1.28
N ILE A 407 20.70 6.02 0.39
CA ILE A 407 20.47 7.39 -0.09
C ILE A 407 20.02 8.28 1.08
N ALA A 408 19.06 7.80 1.91
CA ALA A 408 18.57 8.55 3.08
C ALA A 408 19.69 8.86 4.08
N ILE A 409 20.59 7.91 4.35
CA ILE A 409 21.75 8.10 5.22
C ILE A 409 22.70 9.17 4.64
N PHE A 410 22.94 9.13 3.33
CA PHE A 410 23.81 10.11 2.68
C PHE A 410 23.25 11.54 2.79
N TYR A 411 21.94 11.72 2.71
CA TYR A 411 21.28 13.01 2.87
C TYR A 411 21.00 13.40 4.32
N GLY A 412 21.25 12.50 5.30
CA GLY A 412 20.90 12.74 6.72
C GLY A 412 19.40 12.81 6.98
N ALA A 413 18.56 12.23 6.09
CA ALA A 413 17.12 12.30 6.21
C ALA A 413 16.59 11.42 7.36
N THR A 414 15.49 11.83 8.01
CA THR A 414 14.85 11.06 9.09
C THR A 414 14.26 9.72 8.61
N ALA A 415 14.03 9.59 7.31
CA ALA A 415 13.63 8.33 6.66
C ALA A 415 14.71 7.23 6.72
N ALA A 416 15.97 7.56 7.10
CA ALA A 416 17.03 6.60 7.30
C ALA A 416 16.70 5.66 8.47
N LEU A 417 16.68 4.35 8.20
CA LEU A 417 16.38 3.34 9.22
C LEU A 417 17.60 3.11 10.14
N PRO A 418 17.42 3.19 11.46
CA PRO A 418 18.46 2.82 12.42
C PRO A 418 18.84 1.34 12.28
N PHE A 419 20.11 1.02 12.51
CA PHE A 419 20.63 -0.35 12.42
C PHE A 419 19.82 -1.33 13.29
N GLY A 420 19.44 -0.95 14.50
CA GLY A 420 18.62 -1.78 15.39
C GLY A 420 17.27 -2.17 14.77
N THR A 421 16.61 -1.26 14.06
CA THR A 421 15.34 -1.52 13.37
C THR A 421 15.53 -2.53 12.24
N ILE A 422 16.61 -2.43 11.46
CA ILE A 422 16.93 -3.38 10.39
C ILE A 422 17.13 -4.78 10.98
N VAL A 423 17.85 -4.91 12.11
CA VAL A 423 18.05 -6.18 12.82
C VAL A 423 16.72 -6.77 13.29
N VAL A 424 15.83 -5.95 13.88
CA VAL A 424 14.50 -6.41 14.33
C VAL A 424 13.68 -6.93 13.17
N ILE A 425 13.62 -6.22 12.03
CA ILE A 425 12.89 -6.67 10.83
C ILE A 425 13.46 -7.99 10.32
N PHE A 426 14.79 -8.12 10.27
CA PHE A 426 15.45 -9.34 9.84
C PHE A 426 15.15 -10.52 10.78
N LEU A 427 15.12 -10.30 12.10
CA LEU A 427 14.74 -11.32 13.09
C LEU A 427 13.27 -11.72 12.94
N VAL A 428 12.34 -10.79 12.75
CA VAL A 428 10.93 -11.10 12.50
C VAL A 428 10.79 -11.94 11.23
N PHE A 429 11.51 -11.60 10.18
CA PHE A 429 11.50 -12.38 8.95
C PHE A 429 12.04 -13.81 9.16
N THR A 430 13.20 -13.97 9.80
CA THR A 430 13.85 -15.29 9.93
C THR A 430 13.16 -16.18 10.95
N VAL A 431 12.74 -15.63 12.10
CA VAL A 431 12.20 -16.41 13.24
C VAL A 431 10.70 -16.63 13.11
N VAL A 432 9.96 -15.73 12.48
CA VAL A 432 8.49 -15.84 12.41
C VAL A 432 8.01 -16.13 10.99
N ASN A 433 8.42 -15.34 9.99
CA ASN A 433 7.89 -15.47 8.63
C ASN A 433 8.32 -16.78 7.97
N ILE A 434 9.58 -17.19 8.06
CA ILE A 434 10.04 -18.45 7.44
C ILE A 434 9.35 -19.68 8.06
N PRO A 435 9.26 -19.86 9.39
CA PRO A 435 8.54 -20.98 9.99
C PRO A 435 7.05 -21.02 9.63
N LEU A 436 6.37 -19.88 9.60
CA LEU A 436 4.96 -19.79 9.20
C LEU A 436 4.77 -20.15 7.73
N LEU A 437 5.67 -19.71 6.85
CA LEU A 437 5.70 -20.07 5.44
C LEU A 437 5.87 -21.59 5.25
N ALA A 438 6.84 -22.19 5.94
CA ALA A 438 7.10 -23.62 5.90
C ALA A 438 5.92 -24.42 6.45
N PHE A 439 5.31 -23.98 7.55
CA PHE A 439 4.11 -24.58 8.12
C PHE A 439 2.95 -24.58 7.12
N GLY A 440 2.68 -23.44 6.46
CA GLY A 440 1.71 -23.34 5.37
C GLY A 440 2.01 -24.32 4.24
N GLY A 441 3.29 -24.44 3.85
CA GLY A 441 3.76 -25.39 2.83
C GLY A 441 3.48 -26.85 3.18
N VAL A 442 3.77 -27.25 4.41
CA VAL A 442 3.50 -28.63 4.90
C VAL A 442 2.00 -28.94 4.87
N ILE A 443 1.15 -28.00 5.33
CA ILE A 443 -0.31 -28.17 5.28
C ILE A 443 -0.77 -28.27 3.82
N GLY A 444 -0.28 -27.40 2.94
CA GLY A 444 -0.61 -27.39 1.52
C GLY A 444 -0.24 -28.70 0.83
N HIS A 445 0.95 -29.25 1.13
CA HIS A 445 1.39 -30.54 0.60
C HIS A 445 0.54 -31.70 1.12
N ARG A 446 0.19 -31.70 2.41
CA ARG A 446 -0.69 -32.75 2.98
C ARG A 446 -2.12 -32.68 2.46
N SER A 447 -2.64 -31.51 2.19
CA SER A 447 -3.99 -31.28 1.64
C SER A 447 -4.06 -31.47 0.11
N ARG A 448 -3.06 -32.14 -0.49
CA ARG A 448 -3.02 -32.32 -1.93
C ARG A 448 -4.18 -33.19 -2.43
N SER A 449 -4.81 -32.72 -3.50
CA SER A 449 -5.67 -33.50 -4.38
C SER A 449 -4.97 -33.63 -5.72
N ARG A 450 -5.13 -34.77 -6.41
CA ARG A 450 -4.63 -34.85 -7.78
C ARG A 450 -5.30 -33.79 -8.66
N PHE A 451 -4.54 -33.27 -9.61
CA PHE A 451 -5.12 -32.30 -10.56
C PHE A 451 -6.17 -33.01 -11.42
N GLU A 452 -7.44 -32.75 -11.17
CA GLU A 452 -8.55 -33.26 -11.95
C GLU A 452 -8.61 -32.52 -13.29
N ALA A 453 -7.84 -32.98 -14.27
CA ALA A 453 -8.01 -32.58 -15.65
C ALA A 453 -9.22 -33.33 -16.26
N PRO A 454 -10.17 -32.60 -16.89
CA PRO A 454 -11.28 -33.26 -17.57
C PRO A 454 -10.85 -34.17 -18.72
N SER A 455 -9.66 -33.97 -19.27
CA SER A 455 -9.10 -34.71 -20.39
C SER A 455 -7.66 -35.21 -20.14
N VAL A 456 -7.30 -36.30 -20.77
CA VAL A 456 -5.94 -36.88 -20.67
C VAL A 456 -5.00 -36.15 -21.63
N THR A 457 -3.85 -35.70 -21.15
CA THR A 457 -2.83 -35.02 -21.96
C THR A 457 -2.08 -35.98 -22.88
N LYS A 458 -1.94 -35.62 -24.17
CA LYS A 458 -1.11 -36.35 -25.14
C LYS A 458 0.39 -36.15 -24.88
N LYS A 459 1.24 -37.10 -25.32
CA LYS A 459 2.71 -37.04 -25.12
C LYS A 459 3.33 -35.85 -25.87
N PHE A 460 2.91 -35.57 -27.09
CA PHE A 460 3.44 -34.51 -27.92
C PHE A 460 2.44 -33.33 -27.97
N PRO A 461 2.91 -32.09 -27.78
CA PRO A 461 2.07 -30.92 -27.92
C PRO A 461 1.70 -30.71 -29.40
N ARG A 462 0.50 -30.20 -29.63
CA ARG A 462 0.07 -29.77 -30.95
C ARG A 462 0.78 -28.49 -31.37
N GLU A 463 1.04 -28.32 -32.67
CA GLU A 463 1.55 -27.07 -33.22
C GLU A 463 0.49 -25.99 -33.15
N ILE A 464 0.91 -24.80 -32.69
CA ILE A 464 0.03 -23.63 -32.55
C ILE A 464 -0.05 -22.93 -33.90
N PRO A 465 -1.26 -22.68 -34.46
CA PRO A 465 -1.42 -21.97 -35.74
C PRO A 465 -0.80 -20.55 -35.69
N PRO A 466 -0.27 -20.03 -36.81
CA PRO A 466 0.24 -18.68 -36.88
C PRO A 466 -0.86 -17.66 -36.58
N SER A 467 -0.67 -16.84 -35.53
CA SER A 467 -1.67 -15.88 -35.08
C SER A 467 -1.29 -14.44 -35.43
N ALA A 468 -2.30 -13.57 -35.63
CA ALA A 468 -2.10 -12.13 -35.84
C ALA A 468 -1.39 -11.48 -34.64
N TRP A 469 -0.69 -10.35 -34.87
CA TRP A 469 0.13 -9.69 -33.85
C TRP A 469 -0.63 -9.32 -32.55
N TYR A 470 -1.91 -8.92 -32.66
CA TYR A 470 -2.75 -8.54 -31.52
C TYR A 470 -3.21 -9.76 -30.68
N ARG A 471 -3.09 -10.99 -31.21
CA ARG A 471 -3.35 -12.24 -30.50
C ARG A 471 -2.10 -12.82 -29.85
N LYS A 472 -0.90 -12.30 -30.17
CA LYS A 472 0.35 -12.65 -29.50
C LYS A 472 0.35 -12.15 -28.05
N THR A 473 1.24 -12.71 -27.23
CA THR A 473 1.36 -12.36 -25.78
C THR A 473 1.44 -10.87 -25.54
N THR A 474 2.25 -10.14 -26.32
CA THR A 474 2.41 -8.67 -26.19
C THR A 474 1.14 -7.88 -26.48
N GLY A 475 0.41 -8.24 -27.54
CA GLY A 475 -0.88 -7.60 -27.86
C GLY A 475 -1.95 -7.86 -26.78
N GLN A 476 -2.00 -9.09 -26.29
CA GLN A 476 -2.92 -9.47 -25.21
C GLN A 476 -2.55 -8.80 -23.88
N MET A 477 -1.27 -8.64 -23.55
CA MET A 477 -0.80 -7.87 -22.39
C MET A 477 -1.20 -6.40 -22.49
N PHE A 478 -1.07 -5.82 -23.68
CA PHE A 478 -1.47 -4.43 -23.90
C PHE A 478 -2.97 -4.23 -23.66
N LEU A 479 -3.83 -5.03 -24.28
CA LEU A 479 -5.27 -4.95 -24.11
C LEU A 479 -5.69 -5.32 -22.67
N GLY A 480 -5.12 -6.40 -22.14
CA GLY A 480 -5.43 -6.90 -20.79
C GLY A 480 -4.99 -5.95 -19.67
N GLY A 481 -3.98 -5.13 -19.90
CA GLY A 481 -3.50 -4.15 -18.94
C GLY A 481 -4.10 -2.76 -19.09
N LEU A 482 -4.28 -2.30 -20.34
CA LEU A 482 -4.75 -0.93 -20.61
C LEU A 482 -6.22 -0.73 -20.17
N LEU A 483 -7.10 -1.71 -20.43
CA LEU A 483 -8.51 -1.57 -20.10
C LEU A 483 -8.77 -1.45 -18.59
N PRO A 484 -8.24 -2.33 -17.71
CA PRO A 484 -8.39 -2.16 -16.27
C PRO A 484 -7.71 -0.88 -15.76
N PHE A 485 -6.56 -0.53 -16.32
CA PHE A 485 -5.86 0.71 -15.98
C PHE A 485 -6.71 1.94 -16.31
N SER A 486 -7.33 2.00 -17.48
CA SER A 486 -8.19 3.13 -17.87
C SER A 486 -9.38 3.34 -16.93
N ALA A 487 -9.88 2.25 -16.35
CA ALA A 487 -10.96 2.29 -15.39
C ALA A 487 -10.56 2.90 -14.03
N ILE A 488 -9.31 2.72 -13.61
CA ILE A 488 -8.84 3.15 -12.28
C ILE A 488 -7.93 4.39 -12.30
N ILE A 489 -7.62 4.94 -13.47
CA ILE A 489 -6.63 6.03 -13.61
C ILE A 489 -6.95 7.25 -12.76
N LEU A 490 -8.23 7.61 -12.61
CA LEU A 490 -8.66 8.75 -11.82
C LEU A 490 -8.42 8.52 -10.33
N GLU A 491 -8.82 7.35 -9.83
CA GLU A 491 -8.62 7.00 -8.42
C GLU A 491 -7.13 6.77 -8.09
N LEU A 492 -6.37 6.27 -9.06
CA LEU A 492 -4.92 6.17 -8.95
C LEU A 492 -4.25 7.55 -8.85
N HIS A 493 -4.75 8.53 -9.62
CA HIS A 493 -4.30 9.91 -9.52
C HIS A 493 -4.57 10.49 -8.13
N ASN A 494 -5.79 10.32 -7.61
CA ASN A 494 -6.19 10.77 -6.28
C ASN A 494 -5.36 10.09 -5.19
N PHE A 495 -5.09 8.80 -5.34
CA PHE A 495 -4.24 8.04 -4.43
C PHE A 495 -2.80 8.58 -4.40
N TYR A 496 -2.20 8.85 -5.56
CA TYR A 496 -0.86 9.44 -5.61
C TYR A 496 -0.83 10.86 -5.06
N ALA A 497 -1.84 11.67 -5.32
CA ALA A 497 -1.96 13.02 -4.77
C ALA A 497 -2.12 12.99 -3.24
N SER A 498 -2.78 11.97 -2.70
CA SER A 498 -2.92 11.76 -1.26
C SER A 498 -1.60 11.30 -0.62
N LEU A 499 -0.94 10.33 -1.23
CA LEU A 499 0.28 9.73 -0.67
C LEU A 499 1.50 10.66 -0.78
N TRP A 500 1.62 11.37 -1.91
CA TRP A 500 2.82 12.14 -2.27
C TRP A 500 2.61 13.66 -2.31
N GLY A 501 1.40 14.15 -2.22
CA GLY A 501 1.09 15.55 -2.39
C GLY A 501 0.43 16.23 -1.20
N TYR A 502 0.10 15.52 -0.12
CA TYR A 502 -0.69 16.01 1.03
C TYR A 502 -1.99 16.74 0.67
N LYS A 503 -2.45 16.62 -0.58
CA LYS A 503 -3.52 17.45 -1.12
C LYS A 503 -4.92 16.84 -1.00
N ILE A 504 -5.01 15.51 -0.96
CA ILE A 504 -6.29 14.79 -1.01
C ILE A 504 -6.19 13.56 -0.12
N PHE A 505 -7.16 13.35 0.77
CA PHE A 505 -7.29 12.08 1.48
C PHE A 505 -8.32 11.20 0.77
N THR A 506 -7.88 10.09 0.20
CA THR A 506 -8.78 9.09 -0.34
C THR A 506 -9.45 8.32 0.78
N LEU A 507 -10.77 8.33 0.78
CA LEU A 507 -11.54 7.58 1.76
C LEU A 507 -11.29 6.07 1.58
N SER A 508 -11.06 5.34 2.66
CA SER A 508 -10.82 3.89 2.63
C SER A 508 -11.93 3.11 1.91
N SER A 509 -13.17 3.58 2.04
CA SER A 509 -14.34 3.00 1.36
C SER A 509 -14.27 3.13 -0.16
N ILE A 510 -13.82 4.27 -0.68
CA ILE A 510 -13.66 4.51 -2.12
C ILE A 510 -12.57 3.61 -2.69
N LEU A 511 -11.42 3.54 -2.00
CA LEU A 511 -10.34 2.65 -2.39
C LEU A 511 -10.77 1.17 -2.40
N PHE A 512 -11.54 0.76 -1.39
CA PHE A 512 -12.06 -0.61 -1.32
C PHE A 512 -13.00 -0.93 -2.48
N VAL A 513 -13.95 -0.06 -2.79
CA VAL A 513 -14.88 -0.25 -3.92
C VAL A 513 -14.10 -0.31 -5.23
N THR A 514 -13.17 0.61 -5.45
CA THR A 514 -12.30 0.63 -6.64
C THR A 514 -11.48 -0.66 -6.76
N PHE A 515 -10.95 -1.16 -5.65
CA PHE A 515 -10.20 -2.41 -5.61
C PHE A 515 -11.07 -3.63 -5.97
N ILE A 516 -12.28 -3.73 -5.45
CA ILE A 516 -13.23 -4.81 -5.78
C ILE A 516 -13.61 -4.76 -7.27
N ILE A 517 -13.89 -3.56 -7.79
CA ILE A 517 -14.21 -3.37 -9.21
C ILE A 517 -13.02 -3.80 -10.09
N LEU A 518 -11.81 -3.43 -9.71
CA LEU A 518 -10.59 -3.84 -10.43
C LEU A 518 -10.45 -5.37 -10.48
N ILE A 519 -10.67 -6.06 -9.36
CA ILE A 519 -10.63 -7.53 -9.29
C ILE A 519 -11.66 -8.15 -10.26
N ILE A 520 -12.90 -7.66 -10.23
CA ILE A 520 -13.97 -8.17 -11.08
C ILE A 520 -13.63 -7.93 -12.57
N LEU A 521 -13.18 -6.73 -12.92
CA LEU A 521 -12.84 -6.37 -14.30
C LEU A 521 -11.69 -7.22 -14.84
N ILE A 522 -10.63 -7.44 -14.05
CA ILE A 522 -9.51 -8.30 -14.43
C ILE A 522 -9.96 -9.76 -14.60
N ALA A 523 -10.77 -10.27 -13.68
CA ALA A 523 -11.28 -11.63 -13.77
C ALA A 523 -12.11 -11.83 -15.06
N MET A 524 -13.02 -10.91 -15.37
CA MET A 524 -13.85 -10.97 -16.58
C MET A 524 -13.02 -10.85 -17.86
N LEU A 525 -12.09 -9.89 -17.89
CA LEU A 525 -11.25 -9.67 -19.05
C LEU A 525 -10.33 -10.87 -19.31
N SER A 526 -9.79 -11.46 -18.24
CA SER A 526 -8.95 -12.65 -18.32
C SER A 526 -9.72 -13.85 -18.89
N VAL A 527 -10.94 -14.07 -18.44
CA VAL A 527 -11.83 -15.11 -18.96
C VAL A 527 -12.10 -14.89 -20.45
N GLY A 528 -12.49 -13.67 -20.86
CA GLY A 528 -12.75 -13.34 -22.25
C GLY A 528 -11.55 -13.54 -23.17
N LEU A 529 -10.38 -13.04 -22.77
CA LEU A 529 -9.14 -13.18 -23.54
C LEU A 529 -8.65 -14.64 -23.59
N THR A 530 -8.86 -15.42 -22.52
CA THR A 530 -8.54 -16.87 -22.53
C THR A 530 -9.45 -17.61 -23.48
N TYR A 531 -10.76 -17.29 -23.52
CA TYR A 531 -11.70 -17.88 -24.48
C TYR A 531 -11.28 -17.60 -25.93
N ILE A 532 -11.00 -16.33 -26.26
CA ILE A 532 -10.53 -15.93 -27.59
C ILE A 532 -9.22 -16.64 -27.97
N GLN A 533 -8.34 -16.91 -27.02
CA GLN A 533 -7.09 -17.64 -27.24
C GLN A 533 -7.38 -19.11 -27.56
N LEU A 534 -8.27 -19.75 -26.82
CA LEU A 534 -8.63 -21.15 -27.03
C LEU A 534 -9.37 -21.38 -28.35
N THR A 535 -10.20 -20.42 -28.82
CA THR A 535 -10.89 -20.49 -30.10
C THR A 535 -9.93 -20.52 -31.29
N VAL A 536 -8.70 -20.05 -31.13
CA VAL A 536 -7.62 -20.06 -32.15
C VAL A 536 -6.72 -21.27 -32.00
N GLU A 537 -7.10 -22.26 -31.18
CA GLU A 537 -6.35 -23.49 -30.92
C GLU A 537 -5.00 -23.28 -30.23
N ASP A 538 -4.84 -22.18 -29.50
CA ASP A 538 -3.66 -21.88 -28.72
C ASP A 538 -3.81 -22.38 -27.28
N HIS A 539 -3.12 -23.47 -26.93
CA HIS A 539 -3.21 -24.14 -25.64
C HIS A 539 -2.29 -23.55 -24.55
N GLU A 540 -1.39 -22.60 -24.90
CA GLU A 540 -0.44 -22.00 -23.94
C GLU A 540 -1.05 -20.82 -23.15
N TRP A 541 -2.20 -21.03 -22.50
CA TRP A 541 -2.91 -19.97 -21.79
C TRP A 541 -2.40 -19.69 -20.38
N TRP A 542 -1.65 -20.59 -19.73
CA TRP A 542 -1.23 -20.49 -18.34
C TRP A 542 -0.41 -19.23 -18.08
N TRP A 543 0.76 -19.12 -18.67
CA TRP A 543 1.62 -17.96 -18.53
C TRP A 543 1.00 -16.70 -19.12
N ARG A 544 0.27 -16.82 -20.21
CA ARG A 544 -0.38 -15.66 -20.82
C ARG A 544 -1.46 -15.08 -19.93
N SER A 545 -2.22 -15.88 -19.18
CA SER A 545 -3.20 -15.35 -18.23
C SER A 545 -2.54 -14.61 -17.06
N VAL A 546 -1.41 -15.11 -16.54
CA VAL A 546 -0.58 -14.45 -15.52
C VAL A 546 -0.09 -13.09 -16.03
N LEU A 547 0.51 -13.06 -17.20
CA LEU A 547 1.07 -11.83 -17.79
C LEU A 547 0.00 -10.79 -18.12
N ARG A 548 -1.16 -11.22 -18.64
CA ARG A 548 -2.29 -10.31 -18.92
C ARG A 548 -2.80 -9.61 -17.68
N GLY A 549 -3.04 -10.36 -16.59
CA GLY A 549 -3.48 -9.75 -15.34
C GLY A 549 -2.44 -8.82 -14.72
N GLY A 550 -1.18 -9.26 -14.72
CA GLY A 550 -0.07 -8.48 -14.18
C GLY A 550 0.24 -7.21 -14.98
N SER A 551 -0.03 -7.19 -16.29
CA SER A 551 0.30 -6.05 -17.16
C SER A 551 -0.39 -4.74 -16.77
N THR A 552 -1.52 -4.78 -16.07
CA THR A 552 -2.16 -3.57 -15.49
C THR A 552 -1.19 -2.79 -14.60
N ALA A 553 -0.40 -3.49 -13.80
CA ALA A 553 0.58 -2.87 -12.91
C ALA A 553 1.73 -2.18 -13.68
N LEU A 554 2.06 -2.63 -14.88
CA LEU A 554 3.04 -1.96 -15.74
C LEU A 554 2.51 -0.60 -16.22
N PHE A 555 1.21 -0.51 -16.56
CA PHE A 555 0.58 0.77 -16.90
C PHE A 555 0.48 1.69 -15.68
N MET A 556 0.21 1.15 -14.48
CA MET A 556 0.23 1.92 -13.24
C MET A 556 1.63 2.52 -13.00
N PHE A 557 2.68 1.74 -13.19
CA PHE A 557 4.06 2.23 -13.07
C PHE A 557 4.40 3.26 -14.18
N GLY A 558 3.95 3.04 -15.41
CA GLY A 558 4.06 4.02 -16.48
C GLY A 558 3.41 5.35 -16.14
N TYR A 559 2.27 5.32 -15.44
CA TYR A 559 1.58 6.53 -14.98
C TYR A 559 2.37 7.32 -13.93
N CYS A 560 3.25 6.67 -13.14
CA CYS A 560 4.14 7.37 -12.19
C CYS A 560 4.98 8.45 -12.89
N PHE A 561 5.46 8.20 -14.10
CA PHE A 561 6.24 9.20 -14.86
C PHE A 561 5.38 10.41 -15.22
N CYS A 562 4.12 10.19 -15.62
CA CYS A 562 3.20 11.27 -15.93
C CYS A 562 2.83 12.09 -14.68
N PHE A 563 2.63 11.41 -13.55
CA PHE A 563 2.34 12.07 -12.28
C PHE A 563 3.52 12.90 -11.80
N TYR A 564 4.73 12.33 -11.81
CA TYR A 564 5.94 13.04 -11.40
C TYR A 564 6.19 14.28 -12.26
N ALA A 565 6.03 14.17 -13.59
CA ALA A 565 6.20 15.29 -14.51
C ALA A 565 5.22 16.46 -14.28
N LYS A 566 4.04 16.18 -13.71
CA LYS A 566 3.02 17.18 -13.37
C LYS A 566 3.12 17.69 -11.93
N SER A 567 3.90 17.02 -11.09
CA SER A 567 4.08 17.38 -9.69
C SER A 567 5.17 18.44 -9.53
N ASN A 568 5.15 19.15 -8.40
CA ASN A 568 6.21 20.09 -8.01
C ASN A 568 7.35 19.40 -7.25
N MET A 569 7.42 18.08 -7.26
CA MET A 569 8.49 17.32 -6.60
C MET A 569 9.83 17.57 -7.28
N ARG A 570 10.87 17.85 -6.48
CA ARG A 570 12.23 18.13 -6.95
C ARG A 570 13.25 17.37 -6.08
N GLY A 571 14.47 17.25 -6.58
CA GLY A 571 15.56 16.63 -5.83
C GLY A 571 15.70 15.12 -6.06
N PHE A 572 16.94 14.64 -5.94
CA PHE A 572 17.29 13.24 -6.19
C PHE A 572 16.73 12.32 -5.10
N LEU A 573 16.71 12.78 -3.84
CA LEU A 573 16.13 12.01 -2.73
C LEU A 573 14.66 11.70 -3.00
N GLN A 574 13.85 12.73 -3.26
CA GLN A 574 12.42 12.58 -3.54
C GLN A 574 12.16 11.70 -4.77
N LEU A 575 12.94 11.92 -5.86
CA LEU A 575 12.86 11.10 -7.07
C LEU A 575 13.08 9.62 -6.77
N SER A 576 14.15 9.31 -6.04
CA SER A 576 14.52 7.93 -5.70
C SER A 576 13.47 7.25 -4.85
N PHE A 577 12.96 7.93 -3.82
CA PHE A 577 11.90 7.40 -2.95
C PHE A 577 10.59 7.22 -3.69
N PHE A 578 10.19 8.20 -4.51
CA PHE A 578 8.97 8.12 -5.30
C PHE A 578 8.98 6.91 -6.23
N PHE A 579 9.99 6.77 -7.08
CA PHE A 579 10.06 5.65 -8.03
C PHE A 579 10.35 4.32 -7.34
N GLY A 580 11.19 4.29 -6.31
CA GLY A 580 11.52 3.08 -5.58
C GLY A 580 10.30 2.46 -4.88
N TYR A 581 9.56 3.24 -4.11
CA TYR A 581 8.35 2.73 -3.44
C TYR A 581 7.23 2.39 -4.44
N ASN A 582 7.02 3.21 -5.46
CA ASN A 582 6.02 2.91 -6.48
C ASN A 582 6.38 1.65 -7.29
N ALA A 583 7.65 1.38 -7.56
CA ALA A 583 8.08 0.13 -8.19
C ALA A 583 7.71 -1.09 -7.32
N CYS A 584 7.97 -1.03 -6.01
CA CYS A 584 7.59 -2.09 -5.08
C CYS A 584 6.07 -2.29 -4.99
N ILE A 585 5.30 -1.21 -4.95
CA ILE A 585 3.82 -1.25 -4.92
C ILE A 585 3.29 -1.84 -6.24
N CYS A 586 3.75 -1.36 -7.38
CA CYS A 586 3.33 -1.88 -8.68
C CYS A 586 3.73 -3.35 -8.86
N TYR A 587 4.90 -3.77 -8.35
CA TYR A 587 5.29 -5.18 -8.36
C TYR A 587 4.37 -6.05 -7.49
N ALA A 588 3.95 -5.56 -6.32
CA ALA A 588 2.94 -6.24 -5.51
C ALA A 588 1.61 -6.40 -6.26
N PHE A 589 1.13 -5.33 -6.92
CA PHE A 589 -0.06 -5.38 -7.77
C PHE A 589 0.10 -6.35 -8.94
N PHE A 590 1.28 -6.38 -9.57
CA PHE A 590 1.58 -7.34 -10.64
C PHE A 590 1.33 -8.79 -10.17
N LEU A 591 1.94 -9.19 -9.05
CA LEU A 591 1.81 -10.56 -8.51
C LEU A 591 0.36 -10.88 -8.10
N MET A 592 -0.32 -9.93 -7.47
CA MET A 592 -1.69 -10.09 -7.00
C MET A 592 -2.68 -10.23 -8.17
N LEU A 593 -2.62 -9.31 -9.14
CA LEU A 593 -3.53 -9.29 -10.28
C LEU A 593 -3.26 -10.45 -11.25
N ALA A 594 -2.00 -10.85 -11.41
CA ALA A 594 -1.61 -12.05 -12.14
C ALA A 594 -2.26 -13.32 -11.57
N THR A 595 -2.27 -13.44 -10.24
CA THR A 595 -2.88 -14.57 -9.55
C THR A 595 -4.40 -14.59 -9.73
N ILE A 596 -5.06 -13.44 -9.62
CA ILE A 596 -6.51 -13.31 -9.83
C ILE A 596 -6.89 -13.70 -11.27
N SER A 597 -6.17 -13.16 -12.25
CA SER A 597 -6.36 -13.44 -13.67
C SER A 597 -6.23 -14.93 -13.99
N PHE A 598 -5.17 -15.58 -13.49
CA PHE A 598 -4.97 -17.00 -13.68
C PHE A 598 -6.07 -17.84 -13.02
N ARG A 599 -6.42 -17.53 -11.76
CA ARG A 599 -7.46 -18.26 -11.03
C ARG A 599 -8.82 -18.17 -11.73
N ALA A 600 -9.20 -16.99 -12.22
CA ALA A 600 -10.43 -16.81 -12.98
C ALA A 600 -10.42 -17.61 -14.29
N SER A 601 -9.31 -17.56 -15.04
CA SER A 601 -9.14 -18.35 -16.27
C SER A 601 -9.20 -19.86 -16.01
N LEU A 602 -8.55 -20.34 -14.94
CA LEU A 602 -8.56 -21.77 -14.60
C LEU A 602 -9.95 -22.30 -14.26
N VAL A 603 -10.73 -21.54 -13.48
CA VAL A 603 -12.12 -21.89 -13.16
C VAL A 603 -12.96 -21.97 -14.43
N PHE A 604 -12.81 -21.00 -15.31
CA PHE A 604 -13.52 -20.94 -16.59
C PHE A 604 -13.15 -22.11 -17.52
N VAL A 605 -11.85 -22.36 -17.72
CA VAL A 605 -11.37 -23.47 -18.58
C VAL A 605 -11.84 -24.82 -18.04
N ARG A 606 -11.74 -25.06 -16.73
CA ARG A 606 -12.27 -26.29 -16.13
C ARG A 606 -13.77 -26.46 -16.35
N HIS A 607 -14.54 -25.37 -16.27
CA HIS A 607 -15.99 -25.41 -16.45
C HIS A 607 -16.36 -25.79 -17.89
N ILE A 608 -15.75 -25.14 -18.89
CA ILE A 608 -16.02 -25.42 -20.31
C ILE A 608 -15.71 -26.87 -20.67
N TYR A 609 -14.51 -27.35 -20.29
CA TYR A 609 -14.11 -28.73 -20.68
C TYR A 609 -14.81 -29.82 -19.88
N ARG A 610 -15.36 -29.53 -18.70
CA ARG A 610 -16.26 -30.47 -18.01
C ARG A 610 -17.61 -30.59 -18.71
N ALA A 611 -18.14 -29.49 -19.24
CA ALA A 611 -19.40 -29.50 -19.98
C ALA A 611 -19.31 -30.37 -21.26
N VAL A 612 -18.19 -30.28 -21.99
CA VAL A 612 -17.96 -31.09 -23.22
C VAL A 612 -17.86 -32.61 -22.92
N LYS A 613 -17.37 -33.01 -21.76
CA LYS A 613 -17.25 -34.42 -21.41
C LYS A 613 -18.57 -35.10 -21.05
N ASN A 614 -19.61 -34.33 -20.77
CA ASN A 614 -20.95 -34.84 -20.42
C ASN A 614 -21.87 -34.97 -21.67
N GLU A 615 -21.43 -34.58 -22.87
CA GLU A 615 -22.01 -34.89 -24.15
C GLU A 615 -21.26 -36.07 -24.83
#